data_7c761814ade5e134f7e910df3fa4c5b1
#
_entry.id   7c761814ade5e134f7e910df3fa4c5b1
#
_cell.length_a   1.000
_cell.length_b   1.000
_cell.length_c   1.000
_cell.angle_alpha   90.00
_cell.angle_beta   90.00
_cell.angle_gamma   90.00
#
_symmetry.space_group_name_H-M   'P 1'
#
loop_
_entity.id
_entity.type
_entity.pdbx_description
1 polymer ?
#
loop_
_entity_poly.entity_id
_entity_poly.type
_entity_poly.pdbx_seq_one_letter_code
_entity_poly.pdbx_strand_id
1 'polypeptide(L)'
;MRIVLISGIVFVHVPHNPETSPFLGLYGFFDWLRVFLGDALFRVGVPCLSAISGYLLFRRGISAFDYSATVKSKAKTVLLPFLLWNGALFLAVLLMQRIGVGDGYFPDLWNASTREILSHGAAVEELPVNVPLYFLRDLFVCILLAPILAFFVRRFPIATLGVLLVVTAWPDLTLYIVQKKSILFSFSLGIALALYKVDLKTLDPYAVIITAGLFLATALLATGLYFTGPEFTFELNLLRNLLAVFGAVGLWASSSLLIQSRIGQRLANTGSLSFWIFCAHYPLLVIMWMVWNRSGPDFYPAFYFGAVLLSFVILIITNAQVRARLPSLYGVLTGSRGKKPKPPTNNSATVKADPRGPAVTTPVPHRQR
;
A
#
# COMPACT_ATOMS: atom_id res chain seq x y z
N MET A 1 7.64 -6.44 -4.66
CA MET A 1 7.31 -5.00 -4.62
C MET A 1 6.41 -4.61 -3.45
N ARG A 2 5.17 -5.11 -3.32
CA ARG A 2 4.21 -4.66 -2.28
C ARG A 2 4.78 -4.65 -0.86
N ILE A 3 5.45 -5.71 -0.44
CA ILE A 3 6.03 -5.79 0.91
C ILE A 3 7.10 -4.71 1.13
N VAL A 4 7.92 -4.40 0.12
CA VAL A 4 8.97 -3.35 0.20
C VAL A 4 8.34 -1.97 0.39
N LEU A 5 7.28 -1.66 -0.41
CA LEU A 5 6.57 -0.39 -0.27
C LEU A 5 5.92 -0.23 1.11
N ILE A 6 5.30 -1.30 1.62
CA ILE A 6 4.67 -1.28 2.94
C ILE A 6 5.72 -1.21 4.05
N SER A 7 6.87 -1.87 3.89
CA SER A 7 7.98 -1.72 4.85
C SER A 7 8.47 -0.28 4.92
N GLY A 8 8.54 0.42 3.78
CA GLY A 8 8.86 1.85 3.74
C GLY A 8 7.83 2.71 4.47
N ILE A 9 6.54 2.39 4.34
CA ILE A 9 5.47 3.11 5.03
C ILE A 9 5.62 3.04 6.56
N VAL A 10 6.17 1.97 7.12
CA VAL A 10 6.44 1.87 8.57
C VAL A 10 7.39 2.98 9.04
N PHE A 11 8.45 3.27 8.27
CA PHE A 11 9.38 4.38 8.59
C PHE A 11 8.70 5.76 8.56
N VAL A 12 7.72 5.95 7.69
CA VAL A 12 6.97 7.23 7.58
C VAL A 12 6.15 7.51 8.85
N HIS A 13 5.74 6.46 9.56
CA HIS A 13 4.81 6.57 10.67
C HIS A 13 5.47 6.38 12.04
N VAL A 14 6.81 6.39 12.14
CA VAL A 14 7.49 6.40 13.43
C VAL A 14 7.20 7.72 14.13
N PRO A 15 6.56 7.71 15.32
CA PRO A 15 6.17 8.93 16.00
C PRO A 15 7.39 9.70 16.52
N HIS A 16 7.23 11.00 16.66
CA HIS A 16 8.16 11.90 17.32
C HIS A 16 7.39 13.06 17.98
N ASN A 17 8.03 13.76 18.87
CA ASN A 17 7.54 15.01 19.46
C ASN A 17 8.31 16.21 18.91
N PRO A 18 7.93 17.47 19.24
CA PRO A 18 8.66 18.66 18.79
C PRO A 18 10.13 18.66 19.18
N GLU A 19 10.48 18.13 20.37
CA GLU A 19 11.84 18.08 20.90
C GLU A 19 12.74 17.10 20.15
N THR A 20 12.16 16.09 19.51
CA THR A 20 12.87 15.11 18.68
C THR A 20 12.62 15.33 17.19
N SER A 21 12.18 16.52 16.79
CA SER A 21 11.95 16.87 15.39
C SER A 21 13.25 16.78 14.58
N PRO A 22 13.24 16.21 13.35
CA PRO A 22 14.43 16.12 12.52
C PRO A 22 14.96 17.50 12.10
N PHE A 23 14.13 18.52 12.13
CA PHE A 23 14.50 19.88 11.74
C PHE A 23 15.25 20.65 12.81
N LEU A 24 15.41 20.11 14.01
CA LEU A 24 16.27 20.65 15.05
C LEU A 24 17.78 20.33 14.83
N GLY A 25 18.07 19.35 13.97
CA GLY A 25 19.46 18.97 13.65
C GLY A 25 20.24 18.34 14.81
N LEU A 26 19.54 17.83 15.84
CA LEU A 26 20.15 17.30 17.08
C LEU A 26 21.05 16.09 16.83
N TYR A 27 20.72 15.29 15.81
CA TYR A 27 21.39 14.02 15.50
C TYR A 27 22.10 14.07 14.12
N GLY A 28 22.30 15.25 13.55
CA GLY A 28 23.08 15.47 12.33
C GLY A 28 22.56 14.66 11.12
N PHE A 29 23.42 13.80 10.54
CA PHE A 29 23.04 13.01 9.36
C PHE A 29 21.82 12.12 9.59
N PHE A 30 21.59 11.66 10.81
CA PHE A 30 20.40 10.84 11.12
C PHE A 30 19.09 11.64 10.90
N ASP A 31 19.07 12.91 11.25
CA ASP A 31 17.88 13.74 11.06
C ASP A 31 17.59 13.97 9.57
N TRP A 32 18.62 14.22 8.76
CA TRP A 32 18.50 14.23 7.31
C TRP A 32 17.96 12.88 6.76
N LEU A 33 18.48 11.77 7.26
CA LEU A 33 18.03 10.43 6.86
C LEU A 33 16.55 10.21 7.18
N ARG A 34 16.04 10.72 8.31
CA ARG A 34 14.59 10.66 8.63
C ARG A 34 13.76 11.41 7.62
N VAL A 35 14.16 12.65 7.27
CA VAL A 35 13.47 13.43 6.23
C VAL A 35 13.52 12.72 4.88
N PHE A 36 14.67 12.14 4.53
CA PHE A 36 14.82 11.37 3.31
C PHE A 36 13.87 10.15 3.26
N LEU A 37 13.81 9.36 4.33
CA LEU A 37 12.94 8.16 4.39
C LEU A 37 11.46 8.54 4.54
N GLY A 38 11.14 9.47 5.45
CA GLY A 38 9.77 9.80 5.85
C GLY A 38 9.08 10.78 4.91
N ASP A 39 9.77 11.82 4.44
CA ASP A 39 9.16 12.92 3.69
C ASP A 39 9.42 12.88 2.18
N ALA A 40 10.43 12.13 1.72
CA ALA A 40 10.76 12.01 0.31
C ALA A 40 10.54 10.59 -0.22
N LEU A 41 11.41 9.62 0.10
CA LEU A 41 11.49 8.33 -0.57
C LEU A 41 10.23 7.49 -0.40
N PHE A 42 9.79 7.22 0.82
CA PHE A 42 8.70 6.26 1.06
C PHE A 42 7.30 6.84 0.84
N ARG A 43 7.16 8.16 0.70
CA ARG A 43 5.89 8.78 0.29
C ARG A 43 5.43 8.38 -1.11
N VAL A 44 6.37 7.96 -1.97
CA VAL A 44 6.08 7.47 -3.33
C VAL A 44 5.35 6.11 -3.32
N GLY A 45 5.41 5.38 -2.21
CA GLY A 45 4.84 4.03 -2.10
C GLY A 45 3.33 3.97 -2.27
N VAL A 46 2.59 4.91 -1.68
CA VAL A 46 1.12 4.96 -1.74
C VAL A 46 0.61 5.24 -3.16
N PRO A 47 1.13 6.24 -3.90
CA PRO A 47 0.81 6.45 -5.31
C PRO A 47 1.10 5.22 -6.19
N CYS A 48 2.22 4.55 -5.98
CA CYS A 48 2.55 3.32 -6.71
C CYS A 48 1.52 2.20 -6.48
N LEU A 49 1.12 1.96 -5.22
CA LEU A 49 0.07 0.98 -4.89
C LEU A 49 -1.28 1.34 -5.50
N SER A 50 -1.60 2.63 -5.58
CA SER A 50 -2.83 3.13 -6.21
C SER A 50 -2.83 2.89 -7.71
N ALA A 51 -1.72 3.19 -8.40
CA ALA A 51 -1.56 2.93 -9.83
C ALA A 51 -1.69 1.43 -10.16
N ILE A 52 -1.03 0.56 -9.39
CA ILE A 52 -1.18 -0.89 -9.52
C ILE A 52 -2.65 -1.31 -9.35
N SER A 53 -3.38 -0.71 -8.41
CA SER A 53 -4.77 -1.05 -8.16
C SER A 53 -5.68 -0.65 -9.33
N GLY A 54 -5.53 0.54 -9.88
CA GLY A 54 -6.24 1.01 -11.07
C GLY A 54 -5.93 0.14 -12.30
N TYR A 55 -4.65 -0.18 -12.53
CA TYR A 55 -4.22 -1.05 -13.61
C TYR A 55 -4.86 -2.45 -13.52
N LEU A 56 -4.78 -3.09 -12.35
CA LEU A 56 -5.32 -4.44 -12.17
C LEU A 56 -6.83 -4.51 -12.34
N LEU A 57 -7.54 -3.42 -12.09
CA LEU A 57 -8.99 -3.35 -12.23
C LEU A 57 -9.43 -3.45 -13.69
N PHE A 58 -8.70 -2.80 -14.59
CA PHE A 58 -9.03 -2.72 -16.02
C PHE A 58 -8.11 -3.51 -16.95
N ARG A 59 -7.17 -4.31 -16.42
CA ARG A 59 -6.18 -5.06 -17.24
C ARG A 59 -6.80 -6.03 -18.26
N ARG A 60 -8.05 -6.46 -18.04
CA ARG A 60 -8.79 -7.32 -18.96
C ARG A 60 -9.66 -6.53 -19.96
N GLY A 61 -9.55 -5.21 -19.96
CA GLY A 61 -10.36 -4.31 -20.74
C GLY A 61 -11.65 -3.89 -20.05
N ILE A 62 -12.27 -2.83 -20.60
CA ILE A 62 -13.48 -2.24 -20.00
C ILE A 62 -14.71 -3.15 -20.12
N SER A 63 -14.79 -3.97 -21.20
CA SER A 63 -15.88 -4.91 -21.41
C SER A 63 -15.93 -6.05 -20.40
N ALA A 64 -14.81 -6.37 -19.77
CA ALA A 64 -14.72 -7.39 -18.72
C ALA A 64 -14.93 -6.82 -17.31
N PHE A 65 -15.18 -5.52 -17.19
CA PHE A 65 -15.35 -4.83 -15.91
C PHE A 65 -16.80 -4.91 -15.45
N ASP A 66 -17.06 -5.76 -14.45
CA ASP A 66 -18.35 -5.81 -13.73
C ASP A 66 -18.25 -4.92 -12.49
N TYR A 67 -18.96 -3.78 -12.53
CA TYR A 67 -18.96 -2.80 -11.45
C TYR A 67 -19.55 -3.37 -10.15
N SER A 68 -20.73 -4.00 -10.21
CA SER A 68 -21.44 -4.52 -9.03
C SER A 68 -20.62 -5.62 -8.33
N ALA A 69 -20.14 -6.59 -9.10
CA ALA A 69 -19.28 -7.65 -8.56
C ALA A 69 -17.97 -7.09 -7.99
N THR A 70 -17.39 -6.08 -8.65
CA THR A 70 -16.16 -5.40 -8.19
C THR A 70 -16.42 -4.69 -6.86
N VAL A 71 -17.44 -3.84 -6.76
CA VAL A 71 -17.75 -3.10 -5.52
C VAL A 71 -18.03 -4.07 -4.37
N LYS A 72 -18.86 -5.10 -4.57
CA LYS A 72 -19.12 -6.12 -3.55
C LYS A 72 -17.86 -6.85 -3.10
N SER A 73 -16.97 -7.20 -4.04
CA SER A 73 -15.70 -7.84 -3.73
C SER A 73 -14.77 -6.91 -2.95
N LYS A 74 -14.69 -5.64 -3.35
CA LYS A 74 -13.80 -4.65 -2.71
C LYS A 74 -14.37 -4.14 -1.39
N ALA A 75 -15.68 -4.10 -1.21
CA ALA A 75 -16.28 -3.87 0.10
C ALA A 75 -15.82 -4.92 1.12
N LYS A 76 -15.75 -6.19 0.73
CA LYS A 76 -15.26 -7.28 1.60
C LYS A 76 -13.74 -7.28 1.79
N THR A 77 -12.95 -6.85 0.79
CA THR A 77 -11.49 -7.02 0.81
C THR A 77 -10.72 -5.72 1.08
N VAL A 78 -11.37 -4.58 1.12
CA VAL A 78 -10.78 -3.26 1.36
C VAL A 78 -11.57 -2.50 2.44
N LEU A 79 -12.89 -2.28 2.23
CA LEU A 79 -13.68 -1.48 3.16
C LEU A 79 -13.89 -2.20 4.50
N LEU A 80 -14.25 -3.47 4.51
CA LEU A 80 -14.46 -4.22 5.75
C LEU A 80 -13.19 -4.30 6.61
N PRO A 81 -12.00 -4.65 6.09
CA PRO A 81 -10.76 -4.52 6.86
C PRO A 81 -10.50 -3.11 7.37
N PHE A 82 -10.72 -2.06 6.57
CA PHE A 82 -10.61 -0.68 7.04
C PHE A 82 -11.49 -0.43 8.27
N LEU A 83 -12.77 -0.76 8.19
CA LEU A 83 -13.71 -0.54 9.31
C LEU A 83 -13.33 -1.34 10.57
N LEU A 84 -12.87 -2.57 10.40
CA LEU A 84 -12.50 -3.43 11.55
C LEU A 84 -11.22 -2.93 12.24
N TRP A 85 -10.17 -2.62 11.48
CA TRP A 85 -8.91 -2.17 12.05
C TRP A 85 -9.01 -0.75 12.62
N ASN A 86 -9.69 0.17 11.91
CA ASN A 86 -9.90 1.52 12.42
C ASN A 86 -10.86 1.52 13.61
N GLY A 87 -11.97 0.78 13.53
CA GLY A 87 -12.95 0.68 14.59
C GLY A 87 -12.38 0.03 15.86
N ALA A 88 -11.54 -0.99 15.73
CA ALA A 88 -10.88 -1.61 16.87
C ALA A 88 -9.94 -0.62 17.59
N LEU A 89 -9.12 0.13 16.83
CA LEU A 89 -8.25 1.15 17.43
C LEU A 89 -9.07 2.32 17.98
N PHE A 90 -10.11 2.76 17.27
CA PHE A 90 -11.02 3.81 17.74
C PHE A 90 -11.61 3.46 19.12
N LEU A 91 -12.15 2.26 19.28
CA LEU A 91 -12.70 1.81 20.55
C LEU A 91 -11.62 1.69 21.63
N ALA A 92 -10.44 1.19 21.29
CA ALA A 92 -9.32 1.11 22.21
C ALA A 92 -8.89 2.51 22.71
N VAL A 93 -8.77 3.49 21.82
CA VAL A 93 -8.42 4.87 22.18
C VAL A 93 -9.49 5.52 23.06
N LEU A 94 -10.77 5.35 22.70
CA LEU A 94 -11.87 5.87 23.50
C LEU A 94 -11.87 5.31 24.94
N LEU A 95 -11.61 4.00 25.10
CA LEU A 95 -11.51 3.35 26.40
C LEU A 95 -10.26 3.82 27.18
N MET A 96 -9.14 4.01 26.50
CA MET A 96 -7.91 4.51 27.12
C MET A 96 -8.09 5.95 27.63
N GLN A 97 -8.69 6.83 26.84
CA GLN A 97 -8.95 8.23 27.23
C GLN A 97 -9.92 8.33 28.41
N ARG A 98 -10.90 7.43 28.50
CA ARG A 98 -11.79 7.35 29.66
C ARG A 98 -11.05 7.13 30.99
N ILE A 99 -9.91 6.46 30.97
CA ILE A 99 -9.08 6.21 32.14
C ILE A 99 -7.86 7.14 32.22
N GLY A 100 -7.86 8.24 31.47
CA GLY A 100 -6.80 9.25 31.47
C GLY A 100 -5.48 8.78 30.87
N VAL A 101 -5.53 7.86 29.89
CA VAL A 101 -4.33 7.33 29.21
C VAL A 101 -4.38 7.65 27.72
N GLY A 102 -3.25 8.06 27.15
CA GLY A 102 -3.10 8.26 25.72
C GLY A 102 -3.38 9.67 25.21
N ASP A 103 -3.61 10.63 26.10
CA ASP A 103 -3.79 12.03 25.72
C ASP A 103 -2.54 12.58 25.03
N GLY A 104 -2.72 13.31 23.94
CA GLY A 104 -1.64 13.83 23.10
C GLY A 104 -1.02 12.84 22.11
N TYR A 105 -1.35 11.54 22.19
CA TYR A 105 -0.86 10.51 21.26
C TYR A 105 -1.88 10.18 20.14
N PHE A 106 -3.15 10.37 20.42
CA PHE A 106 -4.27 10.15 19.50
C PHE A 106 -5.18 11.38 19.51
N PRO A 107 -6.09 11.51 18.50
CA PRO A 107 -7.15 12.51 18.57
C PRO A 107 -7.96 12.38 19.85
N ASP A 108 -8.39 13.52 20.43
CA ASP A 108 -9.27 13.50 21.60
C ASP A 108 -10.67 13.06 21.16
N LEU A 109 -10.95 11.78 21.36
CA LEU A 109 -12.26 11.18 21.00
C LEU A 109 -13.27 11.31 22.14
N TRP A 110 -12.78 11.47 23.40
CA TRP A 110 -13.65 11.51 24.56
C TRP A 110 -14.45 12.82 24.64
N ASN A 111 -13.81 13.94 24.30
CA ASN A 111 -14.42 15.26 24.30
C ASN A 111 -14.87 15.69 22.88
N ALA A 112 -14.68 14.85 21.86
CA ALA A 112 -15.01 15.17 20.49
C ALA A 112 -16.52 15.31 20.25
N SER A 113 -16.89 16.20 19.35
CA SER A 113 -18.26 16.31 18.84
C SER A 113 -18.67 15.06 18.03
N THR A 114 -19.97 14.80 17.90
CA THR A 114 -20.48 13.69 17.09
C THR A 114 -19.95 13.73 15.64
N ARG A 115 -19.73 14.92 15.08
CA ARG A 115 -19.18 15.11 13.72
C ARG A 115 -17.73 14.64 13.66
N GLU A 116 -16.90 15.01 14.63
CA GLU A 116 -15.49 14.59 14.71
C GLU A 116 -15.38 13.08 14.95
N ILE A 117 -16.22 12.52 15.82
CA ILE A 117 -16.32 11.08 16.06
C ILE A 117 -16.61 10.32 14.77
N LEU A 118 -17.64 10.73 14.03
CA LEU A 118 -17.98 10.13 12.74
C LEU A 118 -16.87 10.35 11.72
N SER A 119 -16.23 11.52 11.74
CA SER A 119 -15.14 11.84 10.83
C SER A 119 -13.92 10.94 11.06
N HIS A 120 -13.44 10.80 12.28
CA HIS A 120 -12.33 9.88 12.61
C HIS A 120 -12.69 8.41 12.41
N GLY A 121 -13.94 8.03 12.67
CA GLY A 121 -14.43 6.66 12.48
C GLY A 121 -14.47 6.23 11.02
N ALA A 122 -15.00 7.08 10.14
CA ALA A 122 -15.20 6.80 8.71
C ALA A 122 -14.16 7.48 7.79
N ALA A 123 -13.25 8.28 8.33
CA ALA A 123 -12.27 9.08 7.60
C ALA A 123 -12.94 10.00 6.55
N VAL A 124 -13.95 10.77 6.97
CA VAL A 124 -14.70 11.65 6.06
C VAL A 124 -13.97 12.98 5.87
N GLU A 125 -13.87 13.79 6.90
CA GLU A 125 -13.19 15.09 6.89
C GLU A 125 -11.79 14.96 7.50
N GLU A 126 -11.67 14.26 8.63
CA GLU A 126 -10.42 14.00 9.33
C GLU A 126 -9.81 12.66 8.94
N LEU A 127 -8.52 12.50 9.23
CA LEU A 127 -7.86 11.20 9.07
C LEU A 127 -8.46 10.17 10.04
N PRO A 128 -8.49 8.89 9.67
CA PRO A 128 -8.93 7.85 10.59
C PRO A 128 -7.99 7.79 11.81
N VAL A 129 -8.48 7.26 12.94
CA VAL A 129 -7.65 7.07 14.15
C VAL A 129 -6.42 6.20 13.82
N ASN A 130 -6.60 5.17 13.02
CA ASN A 130 -5.50 4.42 12.43
C ASN A 130 -5.04 5.12 11.13
N VAL A 131 -4.23 6.17 11.31
CA VAL A 131 -3.87 7.11 10.25
C VAL A 131 -3.54 6.46 8.90
N PRO A 132 -2.67 5.45 8.76
CA PRO A 132 -2.33 4.86 7.45
C PRO A 132 -3.52 4.30 6.68
N LEU A 133 -4.61 3.98 7.36
CA LEU A 133 -5.79 3.37 6.72
C LEU A 133 -6.59 4.34 5.85
N TYR A 134 -6.28 5.66 5.86
CA TYR A 134 -6.85 6.58 4.87
C TYR A 134 -6.67 6.05 3.44
N PHE A 135 -5.57 5.34 3.18
CA PHE A 135 -5.31 4.74 1.89
C PHE A 135 -6.37 3.71 1.46
N LEU A 136 -6.83 2.85 2.38
CA LEU A 136 -7.89 1.88 2.07
C LEU A 136 -9.22 2.56 1.78
N ARG A 137 -9.54 3.60 2.56
CA ARG A 137 -10.74 4.42 2.36
C ARG A 137 -10.70 5.11 0.99
N ASP A 138 -9.64 5.82 0.68
CA ASP A 138 -9.48 6.54 -0.58
C ASP A 138 -9.45 5.58 -1.77
N LEU A 139 -8.79 4.43 -1.62
CA LEU A 139 -8.80 3.39 -2.65
C LEU A 139 -10.20 2.87 -2.92
N PHE A 140 -11.02 2.69 -1.87
CA PHE A 140 -12.41 2.26 -2.03
C PHE A 140 -13.26 3.33 -2.73
N VAL A 141 -13.06 4.60 -2.38
CA VAL A 141 -13.69 5.73 -3.09
C VAL A 141 -13.29 5.77 -4.56
N CYS A 142 -12.02 5.60 -4.88
CA CYS A 142 -11.56 5.49 -6.27
C CYS A 142 -12.22 4.32 -7.03
N ILE A 143 -12.48 3.20 -6.35
CA ILE A 143 -13.21 2.07 -6.94
C ILE A 143 -14.68 2.40 -7.20
N LEU A 144 -15.33 3.15 -6.32
CA LEU A 144 -16.69 3.64 -6.57
C LEU A 144 -16.74 4.61 -7.76
N LEU A 145 -15.72 5.46 -7.88
CA LEU A 145 -15.58 6.40 -9.00
C LEU A 145 -15.04 5.76 -10.28
N ALA A 146 -14.62 4.48 -10.25
CA ALA A 146 -13.92 3.84 -11.37
C ALA A 146 -14.64 3.90 -12.72
N PRO A 147 -15.98 3.77 -12.85
CA PRO A 147 -16.66 3.92 -14.12
C PRO A 147 -16.52 5.32 -14.71
N ILE A 148 -16.65 6.35 -13.86
CA ILE A 148 -16.54 7.77 -14.24
C ILE A 148 -15.10 8.07 -14.66
N LEU A 149 -14.12 7.65 -13.88
CA LEU A 149 -12.71 7.83 -14.20
C LEU A 149 -12.35 7.11 -15.50
N ALA A 150 -12.81 5.87 -15.68
CA ALA A 150 -12.54 5.12 -16.91
C ALA A 150 -13.18 5.77 -18.13
N PHE A 151 -14.39 6.35 -18.00
CA PHE A 151 -15.04 7.10 -19.08
C PHE A 151 -14.20 8.30 -19.51
N PHE A 152 -13.79 9.15 -18.56
CA PHE A 152 -13.00 10.34 -18.87
C PHE A 152 -11.59 9.99 -19.38
N VAL A 153 -10.91 9.03 -18.75
CA VAL A 153 -9.60 8.56 -19.21
C VAL A 153 -9.67 7.97 -20.60
N ARG A 154 -10.72 7.24 -20.94
CA ARG A 154 -10.90 6.69 -22.30
C ARG A 154 -11.18 7.77 -23.34
N ARG A 155 -12.00 8.77 -23.00
CA ARG A 155 -12.48 9.78 -23.94
C ARG A 155 -11.49 10.93 -24.11
N PHE A 156 -10.87 11.36 -23.02
CA PHE A 156 -9.98 12.52 -22.92
C PHE A 156 -8.74 12.23 -22.05
N PRO A 157 -7.86 11.29 -22.46
CA PRO A 157 -6.79 10.79 -21.58
C PRO A 157 -5.85 11.89 -21.11
N ILE A 158 -5.34 12.70 -22.03
CA ILE A 158 -4.37 13.76 -21.74
C ILE A 158 -5.00 14.85 -20.88
N ALA A 159 -6.22 15.30 -21.23
CA ALA A 159 -6.91 16.33 -20.44
C ALA A 159 -7.25 15.83 -19.04
N THR A 160 -7.77 14.61 -18.89
CA THR A 160 -8.12 14.03 -17.60
C THR A 160 -6.90 13.87 -16.70
N LEU A 161 -5.82 13.26 -17.21
CA LEU A 161 -4.60 13.09 -16.45
C LEU A 161 -3.91 14.43 -16.18
N GLY A 162 -3.93 15.37 -17.13
CA GLY A 162 -3.39 16.71 -16.96
C GLY A 162 -4.09 17.50 -15.84
N VAL A 163 -5.43 17.52 -15.85
CA VAL A 163 -6.22 18.18 -14.78
C VAL A 163 -5.94 17.51 -13.44
N LEU A 164 -5.99 16.19 -13.35
CA LEU A 164 -5.72 15.48 -12.10
C LEU A 164 -4.28 15.67 -11.62
N LEU A 165 -3.31 15.81 -12.52
CA LEU A 165 -1.92 16.12 -12.17
C LEU A 165 -1.81 17.52 -11.58
N VAL A 166 -2.40 18.54 -12.21
CA VAL A 166 -2.41 19.91 -11.69
C VAL A 166 -3.08 19.96 -10.31
N VAL A 167 -4.24 19.32 -10.16
CA VAL A 167 -4.94 19.22 -8.88
C VAL A 167 -4.08 18.55 -7.82
N THR A 168 -3.34 17.49 -8.18
CA THR A 168 -2.48 16.75 -7.25
C THR A 168 -1.23 17.54 -6.88
N ALA A 169 -0.63 18.21 -7.86
CA ALA A 169 0.59 18.98 -7.66
C ALA A 169 0.35 20.21 -6.78
N TRP A 170 -0.79 20.90 -6.94
CA TRP A 170 -1.09 22.14 -6.23
C TRP A 170 -1.26 21.90 -4.71
N PRO A 171 -0.40 22.46 -3.83
CA PRO A 171 -0.41 22.15 -2.40
C PRO A 171 -1.74 22.50 -1.71
N ASP A 172 -2.25 23.70 -1.94
CA ASP A 172 -3.37 24.28 -1.19
C ASP A 172 -4.75 23.83 -1.65
N LEU A 173 -4.82 23.06 -2.75
CA LEU A 173 -6.08 22.55 -3.26
C LEU A 173 -6.50 21.30 -2.49
N THR A 174 -7.63 21.35 -1.81
CA THR A 174 -8.20 20.22 -1.08
C THR A 174 -9.34 19.57 -1.85
N LEU A 175 -9.34 18.26 -1.97
CA LEU A 175 -10.47 17.49 -2.49
C LEU A 175 -11.15 16.77 -1.33
N TYR A 176 -12.39 17.17 -1.01
CA TYR A 176 -13.15 16.53 0.08
C TYR A 176 -13.52 15.06 -0.17
N ILE A 177 -13.45 14.62 -1.44
CA ILE A 177 -13.80 13.23 -1.82
C ILE A 177 -12.72 12.25 -1.42
N VAL A 178 -11.43 12.64 -1.52
CA VAL A 178 -10.26 11.83 -1.16
C VAL A 178 -9.35 12.60 -0.23
N GLN A 179 -8.78 11.91 0.75
CA GLN A 179 -7.84 12.49 1.71
C GLN A 179 -6.49 12.85 1.05
N LYS A 180 -6.08 12.05 0.06
CA LYS A 180 -4.82 12.28 -0.68
C LYS A 180 -5.04 12.28 -2.19
N LYS A 181 -4.87 13.45 -2.81
CA LYS A 181 -5.04 13.68 -4.26
C LYS A 181 -4.19 12.74 -5.12
N SER A 182 -2.98 12.40 -4.66
CA SER A 182 -2.07 11.49 -5.34
C SER A 182 -2.63 10.08 -5.54
N ILE A 183 -3.55 9.63 -4.68
CA ILE A 183 -4.23 8.34 -4.82
C ILE A 183 -5.16 8.37 -6.03
N LEU A 184 -5.98 9.42 -6.15
CA LEU A 184 -6.93 9.58 -7.25
C LEU A 184 -6.22 9.69 -8.61
N PHE A 185 -5.18 10.54 -8.69
CA PHE A 185 -4.37 10.68 -9.90
C PHE A 185 -3.72 9.34 -10.29
N SER A 186 -3.01 8.72 -9.35
CA SER A 186 -2.25 7.50 -9.64
C SER A 186 -3.17 6.32 -9.98
N PHE A 187 -4.34 6.22 -9.34
CA PHE A 187 -5.35 5.23 -9.69
C PHE A 187 -5.85 5.45 -11.13
N SER A 188 -6.12 6.71 -11.53
CA SER A 188 -6.53 7.08 -12.89
C SER A 188 -5.42 6.82 -13.91
N LEU A 189 -4.16 7.08 -13.55
CA LEU A 189 -3.00 6.70 -14.36
C LEU A 189 -2.94 5.18 -14.56
N GLY A 190 -3.19 4.40 -13.51
CA GLY A 190 -3.28 2.94 -13.61
C GLY A 190 -4.39 2.48 -14.56
N ILE A 191 -5.55 3.13 -14.53
CA ILE A 191 -6.64 2.88 -15.51
C ILE A 191 -6.14 3.17 -16.94
N ALA A 192 -5.48 4.32 -17.15
CA ALA A 192 -4.96 4.69 -18.46
C ALA A 192 -3.97 3.65 -19.01
N LEU A 193 -2.98 3.26 -18.19
CA LEU A 193 -1.99 2.24 -18.55
C LEU A 193 -2.66 0.92 -18.96
N ALA A 194 -3.74 0.54 -18.29
CA ALA A 194 -4.48 -0.68 -18.62
C ALA A 194 -5.29 -0.56 -19.90
N LEU A 195 -6.06 0.54 -20.07
CA LEU A 195 -6.93 0.74 -21.22
C LEU A 195 -6.16 0.92 -22.52
N TYR A 196 -5.02 1.62 -22.47
CA TYR A 196 -4.14 1.84 -23.61
C TYR A 196 -3.10 0.73 -23.80
N LYS A 197 -3.15 -0.33 -22.95
CA LYS A 197 -2.26 -1.50 -23.03
C LYS A 197 -0.78 -1.11 -23.07
N VAL A 198 -0.40 -0.11 -22.27
CA VAL A 198 0.99 0.35 -22.19
C VAL A 198 1.87 -0.78 -21.67
N ASP A 199 2.87 -1.17 -22.45
CA ASP A 199 3.83 -2.19 -22.02
C ASP A 199 4.90 -1.56 -21.14
N LEU A 200 4.73 -1.73 -19.83
CA LEU A 200 5.67 -1.21 -18.83
C LEU A 200 7.02 -1.94 -18.83
N LYS A 201 7.14 -3.09 -19.51
CA LYS A 201 8.43 -3.80 -19.65
C LYS A 201 9.41 -3.02 -20.54
N THR A 202 8.92 -2.09 -21.35
CA THR A 202 9.78 -1.18 -22.12
C THR A 202 10.68 -0.32 -21.22
N LEU A 203 10.36 -0.19 -19.94
CA LEU A 203 11.18 0.50 -18.95
C LEU A 203 12.29 -0.38 -18.35
N ASP A 204 12.21 -1.70 -18.49
CA ASP A 204 13.13 -2.64 -17.84
C ASP A 204 14.62 -2.42 -18.25
N PRO A 205 14.95 -2.11 -19.53
CA PRO A 205 16.34 -1.79 -19.90
C PRO A 205 16.90 -0.55 -19.20
N TYR A 206 16.03 0.38 -18.82
CA TYR A 206 16.39 1.63 -18.18
C TYR A 206 16.21 1.60 -16.66
N ALA A 207 15.85 0.45 -16.08
CA ALA A 207 15.46 0.31 -14.69
C ALA A 207 16.55 0.80 -13.71
N VAL A 208 17.83 0.57 -14.01
CA VAL A 208 18.95 1.05 -13.19
C VAL A 208 19.01 2.58 -13.18
N ILE A 209 18.96 3.19 -14.35
CA ILE A 209 19.06 4.67 -14.50
C ILE A 209 17.83 5.33 -13.87
N ILE A 210 16.62 4.79 -14.11
CA ILE A 210 15.38 5.31 -13.52
C ILE A 210 15.40 5.19 -12.00
N THR A 211 15.87 4.06 -11.48
CA THR A 211 16.00 3.85 -10.01
C THR A 211 17.01 4.81 -9.41
N ALA A 212 18.20 4.96 -10.02
CA ALA A 212 19.22 5.90 -9.56
C ALA A 212 18.69 7.35 -9.61
N GLY A 213 17.99 7.72 -10.68
CA GLY A 213 17.34 9.03 -10.81
C GLY A 213 16.30 9.28 -9.72
N LEU A 214 15.48 8.27 -9.38
CA LEU A 214 14.53 8.36 -8.28
C LEU A 214 15.24 8.61 -6.93
N PHE A 215 16.29 7.85 -6.62
CA PHE A 215 17.04 8.03 -5.38
C PHE A 215 17.71 9.40 -5.32
N LEU A 216 18.31 9.85 -6.42
CA LEU A 216 18.91 11.19 -6.51
C LEU A 216 17.87 12.30 -6.31
N ALA A 217 16.74 12.22 -7.03
CA ALA A 217 15.66 13.20 -6.91
C ALA A 217 15.06 13.25 -5.50
N THR A 218 14.86 12.08 -4.85
CA THR A 218 14.40 12.02 -3.47
C THR A 218 15.43 12.54 -2.48
N ALA A 219 16.73 12.32 -2.71
CA ALA A 219 17.79 12.84 -1.87
C ALA A 219 17.92 14.37 -1.99
N LEU A 220 17.82 14.91 -3.21
CA LEU A 220 17.81 16.37 -3.44
C LEU A 220 16.58 17.03 -2.80
N LEU A 221 15.39 16.43 -2.96
CA LEU A 221 14.19 16.91 -2.29
C LEU A 221 14.34 16.88 -0.76
N ALA A 222 14.82 15.77 -0.20
CA ALA A 222 15.05 15.64 1.24
C ALA A 222 16.02 16.69 1.77
N THR A 223 17.07 17.00 1.01
CA THR A 223 18.04 18.05 1.37
C THR A 223 17.36 19.43 1.39
N GLY A 224 16.56 19.75 0.37
CA GLY A 224 15.77 20.98 0.35
C GLY A 224 14.81 21.09 1.54
N LEU A 225 14.03 20.03 1.81
CA LEU A 225 13.09 19.97 2.93
C LEU A 225 13.82 20.11 4.29
N TYR A 226 14.95 19.42 4.46
CA TYR A 226 15.70 19.44 5.70
C TYR A 226 16.23 20.83 6.07
N PHE A 227 16.78 21.56 5.09
CA PHE A 227 17.32 22.90 5.32
C PHE A 227 16.24 24.00 5.39
N THR A 228 15.07 23.77 4.80
CA THR A 228 13.95 24.72 4.89
C THR A 228 13.25 24.65 6.25
N GLY A 229 13.25 23.48 6.89
CA GLY A 229 12.60 23.27 8.17
C GLY A 229 11.19 22.72 8.05
N PRO A 230 10.39 22.72 9.15
CA PRO A 230 9.09 22.07 9.21
C PRO A 230 8.01 22.75 8.34
N GLU A 231 8.16 24.05 8.09
CA GLU A 231 7.24 24.83 7.23
C GLU A 231 7.81 24.86 5.81
N PHE A 232 7.43 23.85 5.03
CA PHE A 232 7.91 23.74 3.65
C PHE A 232 7.31 24.83 2.76
N THR A 233 8.16 25.43 1.91
CA THR A 233 7.72 26.41 0.92
C THR A 233 6.73 25.79 -0.08
N PHE A 234 5.97 26.63 -0.78
CA PHE A 234 5.05 26.19 -1.82
C PHE A 234 5.76 25.34 -2.88
N GLU A 235 6.94 25.77 -3.34
CA GLU A 235 7.73 25.11 -4.38
C GLU A 235 8.19 23.71 -3.93
N LEU A 236 8.67 23.59 -2.68
CA LEU A 236 9.10 22.30 -2.13
C LEU A 236 7.90 21.34 -1.96
N ASN A 237 6.76 21.84 -1.53
CA ASN A 237 5.53 21.04 -1.46
C ASN A 237 5.04 20.61 -2.86
N LEU A 238 5.10 21.52 -3.84
CA LEU A 238 4.79 21.21 -5.24
C LEU A 238 5.71 20.11 -5.77
N LEU A 239 7.02 20.27 -5.57
CA LEU A 239 8.02 19.28 -6.00
C LEU A 239 7.83 17.94 -5.30
N ARG A 240 7.50 17.94 -4.01
CA ARG A 240 7.20 16.74 -3.23
C ARG A 240 5.98 16.00 -3.79
N ASN A 241 4.91 16.73 -4.12
CA ASN A 241 3.69 16.15 -4.71
C ASN A 241 3.95 15.56 -6.11
N LEU A 242 4.72 16.28 -6.94
CA LEU A 242 5.12 15.79 -8.26
C LEU A 242 6.00 14.54 -8.15
N LEU A 243 6.98 14.56 -7.25
CA LEU A 243 7.88 13.41 -7.06
C LEU A 243 7.12 12.19 -6.51
N ALA A 244 6.12 12.38 -5.64
CA ALA A 244 5.28 11.28 -5.16
C ALA A 244 4.56 10.57 -6.32
N VAL A 245 4.14 11.31 -7.33
CA VAL A 245 3.45 10.78 -8.52
C VAL A 245 4.41 10.14 -9.51
N PHE A 246 5.43 10.89 -9.95
CA PHE A 246 6.39 10.38 -10.95
C PHE A 246 7.29 9.28 -10.37
N GLY A 247 7.59 9.35 -9.08
CA GLY A 247 8.33 8.32 -8.37
C GLY A 247 7.63 6.95 -8.36
N ALA A 248 6.30 6.91 -8.56
CA ALA A 248 5.58 5.65 -8.72
C ALA A 248 6.08 4.86 -9.95
N VAL A 249 6.43 5.56 -11.05
CA VAL A 249 7.04 4.95 -12.23
C VAL A 249 8.46 4.46 -11.91
N GLY A 250 9.23 5.25 -11.15
CA GLY A 250 10.56 4.86 -10.67
C GLY A 250 10.53 3.59 -9.80
N LEU A 251 9.58 3.51 -8.86
CA LEU A 251 9.39 2.30 -8.06
C LEU A 251 8.91 1.10 -8.88
N TRP A 252 8.12 1.34 -9.92
CA TRP A 252 7.75 0.28 -10.85
C TRP A 252 8.98 -0.28 -11.56
N ALA A 253 9.81 0.58 -12.13
CA ALA A 253 11.08 0.18 -12.77
C ALA A 253 12.00 -0.55 -11.78
N SER A 254 12.13 -0.05 -10.54
CA SER A 254 12.90 -0.71 -9.47
C SER A 254 12.39 -2.12 -9.16
N SER A 255 11.10 -2.40 -9.41
CA SER A 255 10.54 -3.74 -9.18
C SER A 255 11.09 -4.79 -10.12
N SER A 256 11.50 -4.44 -11.34
CA SER A 256 12.12 -5.37 -12.30
C SER A 256 13.49 -5.82 -11.81
N LEU A 257 14.27 -4.90 -11.22
CA LEU A 257 15.58 -5.22 -10.60
C LEU A 257 15.40 -6.13 -9.38
N LEU A 258 14.40 -5.83 -8.55
CA LEU A 258 14.15 -6.60 -7.33
C LEU A 258 13.73 -8.03 -7.64
N ILE A 259 12.86 -8.28 -8.64
CA ILE A 259 12.33 -9.62 -8.94
C ILE A 259 13.40 -10.54 -9.53
N GLN A 260 14.46 -10.00 -10.10
CA GLN A 260 15.62 -10.77 -10.59
C GLN A 260 16.46 -11.32 -9.44
N SER A 261 16.35 -10.73 -8.25
CA SER A 261 17.09 -11.19 -7.07
C SER A 261 16.39 -12.37 -6.37
N ARG A 262 17.16 -13.25 -5.72
CA ARG A 262 16.64 -14.35 -4.89
C ARG A 262 15.75 -13.82 -3.74
N ILE A 263 16.11 -12.68 -3.19
CA ILE A 263 15.35 -12.01 -2.12
C ILE A 263 13.99 -11.55 -2.65
N GLY A 264 13.95 -10.88 -3.81
CA GLY A 264 12.73 -10.41 -4.44
C GLY A 264 11.74 -11.53 -4.76
N GLN A 265 12.25 -12.68 -5.23
CA GLN A 265 11.41 -13.87 -5.49
C GLN A 265 10.78 -14.42 -4.20
N ARG A 266 11.53 -14.49 -3.10
CA ARG A 266 10.99 -14.89 -1.78
C ARG A 266 9.93 -13.90 -1.28
N LEU A 267 10.16 -12.61 -1.45
CA LEU A 267 9.24 -11.54 -1.05
C LEU A 267 7.96 -11.51 -1.91
N ALA A 268 7.97 -12.06 -3.12
CA ALA A 268 6.79 -12.07 -3.99
C ALA A 268 5.58 -12.82 -3.39
N ASN A 269 5.81 -13.79 -2.52
CA ASN A 269 4.79 -14.64 -1.91
C ASN A 269 4.23 -14.11 -0.56
N THR A 270 4.64 -12.90 -0.13
CA THR A 270 4.29 -12.33 1.20
C THR A 270 3.05 -11.42 1.19
N GLY A 271 2.14 -11.58 0.24
CA GLY A 271 1.02 -10.65 0.03
C GLY A 271 0.07 -10.46 1.23
N SER A 272 -0.22 -11.51 2.00
CA SER A 272 -1.06 -11.42 3.20
C SER A 272 -0.32 -10.81 4.39
N LEU A 273 0.97 -11.12 4.55
CA LEU A 273 1.83 -10.51 5.55
C LEU A 273 1.95 -9.00 5.34
N SER A 274 2.15 -8.56 4.09
CA SER A 274 2.26 -7.13 3.79
C SER A 274 1.00 -6.36 4.16
N PHE A 275 -0.19 -6.95 3.96
CA PHE A 275 -1.45 -6.31 4.37
C PHE A 275 -1.62 -6.27 5.89
N TRP A 276 -1.22 -7.33 6.60
CA TRP A 276 -1.21 -7.38 8.06
C TRP A 276 -0.31 -6.29 8.65
N ILE A 277 0.94 -6.18 8.15
CA ILE A 277 1.87 -5.12 8.55
C ILE A 277 1.24 -3.74 8.29
N PHE A 278 0.65 -3.54 7.11
CA PHE A 278 0.02 -2.27 6.74
C PHE A 278 -1.08 -1.85 7.73
N CYS A 279 -1.92 -2.77 8.18
CA CYS A 279 -3.03 -2.45 9.08
C CYS A 279 -2.62 -2.27 10.54
N ALA A 280 -1.57 -2.96 10.98
CA ALA A 280 -1.25 -3.08 12.41
C ALA A 280 0.00 -2.31 12.86
N HIS A 281 0.83 -1.77 11.94
CA HIS A 281 2.08 -1.11 12.34
C HIS A 281 1.86 0.19 13.12
N TYR A 282 0.89 1.01 12.72
CA TYR A 282 0.69 2.33 13.32
C TYR A 282 0.31 2.26 14.82
N PRO A 283 -0.76 1.52 15.23
CA PRO A 283 -1.05 1.40 16.64
C PRO A 283 0.10 0.82 17.46
N LEU A 284 0.85 -0.13 16.89
CA LEU A 284 2.01 -0.71 17.55
C LEU A 284 3.13 0.31 17.76
N LEU A 285 3.45 1.12 16.74
CA LEU A 285 4.44 2.19 16.84
C LEU A 285 4.06 3.24 17.87
N VAL A 286 2.78 3.66 17.92
CA VAL A 286 2.30 4.63 18.92
C VAL A 286 2.40 4.06 20.33
N ILE A 287 2.02 2.80 20.55
CA ILE A 287 2.17 2.15 21.86
C ILE A 287 3.64 2.11 22.28
N MET A 288 4.56 1.75 21.37
CA MET A 288 6.00 1.76 21.65
C MET A 288 6.49 3.17 21.99
N TRP A 289 5.97 4.19 21.30
CA TRP A 289 6.30 5.59 21.57
C TRP A 289 5.79 6.05 22.96
N MET A 290 4.58 5.66 23.35
CA MET A 290 4.05 5.95 24.69
C MET A 290 4.92 5.32 25.79
N VAL A 291 5.41 4.10 25.58
CA VAL A 291 6.30 3.43 26.54
C VAL A 291 7.67 4.14 26.56
N TRP A 292 8.22 4.47 25.39
CA TRP A 292 9.51 5.14 25.28
C TRP A 292 9.52 6.51 25.97
N ASN A 293 8.50 7.34 25.75
CA ASN A 293 8.39 8.65 26.39
C ASN A 293 8.28 8.60 27.92
N ARG A 294 7.88 7.46 28.49
CA ARG A 294 7.79 7.29 29.94
C ARG A 294 9.07 6.81 30.59
N SER A 295 9.87 6.02 29.91
CA SER A 295 10.99 5.28 30.49
C SER A 295 12.18 5.09 29.57
N GLY A 296 12.10 5.57 28.33
CA GLY A 296 13.16 5.42 27.34
C GLY A 296 14.34 6.38 27.59
N PRO A 297 15.53 6.04 27.10
CA PRO A 297 16.66 6.95 27.09
C PRO A 297 16.44 8.10 26.10
N ASP A 298 17.09 9.26 26.34
CA ASP A 298 16.99 10.46 25.49
C ASP A 298 17.73 10.34 24.16
N PHE A 299 17.82 9.12 23.61
CA PHE A 299 18.52 8.85 22.35
C PHE A 299 17.54 8.37 21.27
N TYR A 300 16.81 9.31 20.68
CA TYR A 300 15.78 9.05 19.68
C TYR A 300 16.22 8.17 18.49
N PRO A 301 17.45 8.21 17.95
CA PRO A 301 17.89 7.30 16.89
C PRO A 301 17.73 5.82 17.22
N ALA A 302 17.96 5.44 18.48
CA ALA A 302 17.74 4.05 18.94
C ALA A 302 16.25 3.68 18.91
N PHE A 303 15.37 4.59 19.33
CA PHE A 303 13.92 4.38 19.21
C PHE A 303 13.51 4.21 17.76
N TYR A 304 13.93 5.09 16.86
CA TYR A 304 13.51 5.10 15.46
C TYR A 304 13.76 3.75 14.77
N PHE A 305 14.98 3.25 14.82
CA PHE A 305 15.34 1.97 14.21
C PHE A 305 14.83 0.78 15.03
N GLY A 306 14.92 0.87 16.36
CA GLY A 306 14.47 -0.18 17.27
C GLY A 306 12.97 -0.44 17.16
N ALA A 307 12.15 0.61 17.11
CA ALA A 307 10.70 0.50 16.96
C ALA A 307 10.30 -0.12 15.61
N VAL A 308 10.97 0.26 14.52
CA VAL A 308 10.73 -0.33 13.20
C VAL A 308 11.09 -1.83 13.21
N LEU A 309 12.28 -2.19 13.69
CA LEU A 309 12.74 -3.58 13.74
C LEU A 309 11.81 -4.43 14.62
N LEU A 310 11.51 -3.96 15.81
CA LEU A 310 10.64 -4.66 16.77
C LEU A 310 9.22 -4.79 16.22
N SER A 311 8.70 -3.76 15.52
CA SER A 311 7.41 -3.84 14.84
C SER A 311 7.38 -4.96 13.81
N PHE A 312 8.41 -5.11 12.96
CA PHE A 312 8.45 -6.20 12.01
C PHE A 312 8.46 -7.56 12.70
N VAL A 313 9.27 -7.75 13.74
CA VAL A 313 9.34 -9.00 14.50
C VAL A 313 7.96 -9.35 15.07
N ILE A 314 7.35 -8.43 15.81
CA ILE A 314 6.04 -8.63 16.44
C ILE A 314 4.97 -8.91 15.37
N LEU A 315 4.95 -8.15 14.28
CA LEU A 315 3.93 -8.29 13.24
C LEU A 315 4.09 -9.57 12.42
N ILE A 316 5.29 -10.07 12.21
CA ILE A 316 5.53 -11.38 11.60
C ILE A 316 5.03 -12.50 12.52
N ILE A 317 5.37 -12.44 13.81
CA ILE A 317 4.94 -13.43 14.79
C ILE A 317 3.42 -13.44 14.95
N THR A 318 2.81 -12.27 15.17
CA THR A 318 1.35 -12.16 15.32
C THR A 318 0.60 -12.57 14.07
N ASN A 319 1.10 -12.24 12.87
CA ASN A 319 0.55 -12.71 11.60
C ASN A 319 0.53 -14.24 11.54
N ALA A 320 1.64 -14.89 11.88
CA ALA A 320 1.76 -16.35 11.88
C ALA A 320 0.79 -16.99 12.89
N GLN A 321 0.73 -16.45 14.12
CA GLN A 321 -0.10 -16.98 15.20
C GLN A 321 -1.60 -16.83 14.89
N VAL A 322 -2.05 -15.63 14.48
CA VAL A 322 -3.47 -15.38 14.16
C VAL A 322 -3.91 -16.21 12.96
N ARG A 323 -3.04 -16.33 11.94
CA ARG A 323 -3.31 -17.18 10.78
C ARG A 323 -3.44 -18.65 11.14
N ALA A 324 -2.65 -19.14 12.09
CA ALA A 324 -2.67 -20.55 12.50
C ALA A 324 -3.82 -20.86 13.45
N ARG A 325 -4.10 -20.00 14.43
CA ARG A 325 -5.06 -20.27 15.50
C ARG A 325 -6.49 -19.79 15.16
N LEU A 326 -6.62 -18.70 14.39
CA LEU A 326 -7.89 -18.03 14.10
C LEU A 326 -8.03 -17.78 12.58
N PRO A 327 -8.02 -18.81 11.72
CA PRO A 327 -7.97 -18.64 10.26
C PRO A 327 -9.16 -17.88 9.68
N SER A 328 -10.36 -18.05 10.26
CA SER A 328 -11.57 -17.31 9.85
C SER A 328 -11.46 -15.82 10.13
N LEU A 329 -11.04 -15.45 11.36
CA LEU A 329 -10.80 -14.07 11.75
C LEU A 329 -9.70 -13.44 10.91
N TYR A 330 -8.59 -14.16 10.72
CA TYR A 330 -7.50 -13.72 9.86
C TYR A 330 -7.99 -13.43 8.43
N GLY A 331 -8.86 -14.30 7.90
CA GLY A 331 -9.47 -14.12 6.61
C GLY A 331 -10.26 -12.80 6.50
N VAL A 332 -11.04 -12.46 7.49
CA VAL A 332 -11.82 -11.22 7.53
C VAL A 332 -10.92 -10.01 7.70
N LEU A 333 -9.96 -10.03 8.63
CA LEU A 333 -9.03 -8.94 8.92
C LEU A 333 -8.10 -8.60 7.76
N THR A 334 -7.76 -9.60 6.91
CA THR A 334 -6.89 -9.40 5.75
C THR A 334 -7.65 -9.30 4.42
N GLY A 335 -9.00 -9.28 4.49
CA GLY A 335 -9.85 -9.27 3.31
C GLY A 335 -9.66 -10.52 2.47
N SER A 336 -9.75 -11.69 3.10
CA SER A 336 -9.27 -12.99 2.69
C SER A 336 -9.12 -13.16 1.18
N ARG A 337 -7.90 -13.04 0.75
CA ARG A 337 -7.42 -13.58 -0.52
C ARG A 337 -7.01 -15.04 -0.29
N GLY A 338 -7.88 -15.79 0.43
CA GLY A 338 -7.67 -17.19 0.70
C GLY A 338 -7.46 -17.91 -0.61
N LYS A 339 -6.40 -18.72 -0.70
CA LYS A 339 -6.29 -19.73 -1.75
C LYS A 339 -7.58 -20.52 -1.70
N LYS A 340 -8.38 -20.47 -2.77
CA LYS A 340 -9.44 -21.49 -2.96
C LYS A 340 -8.79 -22.85 -2.71
N PRO A 341 -9.43 -23.75 -1.95
CA PRO A 341 -8.93 -25.13 -1.84
C PRO A 341 -8.68 -25.59 -3.27
N LYS A 342 -7.49 -26.17 -3.53
CA LYS A 342 -7.26 -26.88 -4.79
C LYS A 342 -8.41 -27.91 -4.88
N PRO A 343 -9.14 -27.99 -6.01
CA PRO A 343 -10.08 -29.09 -6.18
C PRO A 343 -9.31 -30.38 -5.95
N PRO A 344 -9.93 -31.39 -5.30
CA PRO A 344 -9.27 -32.65 -5.08
C PRO A 344 -8.74 -33.13 -6.42
N THR A 345 -7.45 -33.37 -6.52
CA THR A 345 -6.85 -34.08 -7.65
C THR A 345 -7.47 -35.45 -7.63
N ASN A 346 -8.40 -35.70 -8.56
CA ASN A 346 -8.91 -37.05 -8.81
C ASN A 346 -7.73 -37.91 -9.29
N ASN A 347 -6.98 -38.46 -8.36
CA ASN A 347 -6.07 -39.59 -8.60
C ASN A 347 -6.90 -40.87 -8.58
N SER A 348 -7.73 -41.03 -9.58
CA SER A 348 -8.42 -42.29 -9.82
C SER A 348 -8.55 -42.51 -11.31
N ALA A 349 -7.50 -42.97 -11.95
CA ALA A 349 -7.55 -43.83 -13.14
C ALA A 349 -6.13 -44.31 -13.49
N THR A 350 -5.48 -45.02 -12.61
CA THR A 350 -4.57 -46.07 -13.05
C THR A 350 -5.41 -47.29 -13.38
N VAL A 351 -5.98 -47.28 -14.56
CA VAL A 351 -6.45 -48.53 -15.18
C VAL A 351 -5.21 -49.36 -15.44
N LYS A 352 -5.04 -50.42 -14.63
CA LYS A 352 -4.10 -51.51 -14.93
C LYS A 352 -4.49 -52.05 -16.29
N ALA A 353 -3.63 -51.87 -17.28
CA ALA A 353 -3.72 -52.60 -18.54
C ALA A 353 -3.41 -54.09 -18.23
N ASP A 354 -4.35 -54.96 -18.55
CA ASP A 354 -4.24 -56.42 -18.52
C ASP A 354 -3.28 -56.86 -19.66
N PRO A 355 -2.18 -57.63 -19.40
CA PRO A 355 -1.23 -58.02 -20.42
C PRO A 355 -1.63 -59.30 -21.19
N ARG A 356 -2.90 -59.49 -21.50
CA ARG A 356 -3.37 -60.63 -22.33
C ARG A 356 -4.36 -60.19 -23.38
N GLY A 357 -3.87 -59.71 -24.51
CA GLY A 357 -4.65 -59.55 -25.74
C GLY A 357 -4.15 -60.51 -26.83
N PRO A 358 -5.06 -61.11 -27.65
CA PRO A 358 -4.69 -62.16 -28.57
C PRO A 358 -4.00 -61.67 -29.84
N ALA A 359 -3.12 -62.54 -30.34
CA ALA A 359 -2.43 -62.41 -31.62
C ALA A 359 -3.42 -62.27 -32.81
N VAL A 360 -3.27 -61.23 -33.62
CA VAL A 360 -3.94 -61.15 -34.91
C VAL A 360 -2.91 -61.08 -36.02
N THR A 361 -3.01 -62.04 -36.86
CA THR A 361 -2.29 -62.30 -38.10
C THR A 361 -2.34 -61.16 -39.15
N THR A 362 -1.20 -60.93 -39.75
CA THR A 362 -1.02 -60.09 -40.95
C THR A 362 -1.65 -60.74 -42.18
N PRO A 363 -2.15 -59.97 -43.16
CA PRO A 363 -2.10 -60.34 -44.58
C PRO A 363 -1.25 -59.37 -45.41
N VAL A 364 -0.53 -59.96 -46.35
CA VAL A 364 0.41 -59.51 -47.36
C VAL A 364 -0.24 -58.62 -48.41
N PRO A 365 0.50 -57.74 -49.12
CA PRO A 365 -0.03 -56.71 -49.98
C PRO A 365 -0.36 -57.19 -51.39
N HIS A 366 -1.44 -56.61 -51.98
CA HIS A 366 -1.67 -56.67 -53.43
C HIS A 366 -1.35 -55.29 -54.07
N ARG A 367 -0.38 -55.36 -55.01
CA ARG A 367 -0.06 -54.42 -56.06
C ARG A 367 -1.14 -54.39 -57.11
N GLN A 368 -1.48 -53.28 -57.66
CA GLN A 368 -1.90 -52.97 -59.08
C GLN A 368 -2.83 -51.71 -59.03
N ARG A 369 -2.76 -50.73 -59.80
CA ARG A 369 -2.04 -50.18 -61.00
C ARG A 369 -2.12 -48.64 -60.86
#